data_14731265b7bc48923da415e7e56a2033
#
_entry.id   14731265b7bc48923da415e7e56a2033
#
_cell.length_a   1.000
_cell.length_b   1.000
_cell.length_c   1.000
_cell.angle_alpha   90.00
_cell.angle_beta   90.00
_cell.angle_gamma   90.00
#
_symmetry.space_group_name_H-M   'P 1'
#
loop_
_entity.id
_entity.type
_entity.pdbx_description
1 polymer ?
#
loop_
_entity_poly.entity_id
_entity_poly.type
_entity_poly.pdbx_seq_one_letter_code
_entity_poly.pdbx_strand_id
1 'polypeptide(L)'
;MNSSENIDLFSITESQITKPVVDTSLEIAPTLPGVDQGEIVVIRSKRRKKNISAYRQGGQIVVSIPARMSKADERSIVPEMVERIRSAEADRTPSESVLIARTVALIEAYAPEISERPASIDWRQMRERWGSCTGIDRSIRISDRLRFAPAYVQDYVLFHEAIHLRFFDHGADFQRILAAYPDGEKAQAYLDGYELAESDLAPPEVK
;
A
#
# COMPACT_ATOMS: atom_id res chain seq x y z
N MET A 1 25.66 -19.22 -40.73
CA MET A 1 24.44 -19.98 -40.41
C MET A 1 24.29 -19.92 -38.90
N ASN A 2 23.61 -18.88 -38.40
CA ASN A 2 23.31 -18.67 -37.00
C ASN A 2 21.79 -18.61 -36.89
N SER A 3 21.23 -19.68 -36.34
CA SER A 3 19.81 -19.73 -35.99
C SER A 3 19.64 -19.06 -34.64
N SER A 4 19.00 -17.90 -34.61
CA SER A 4 18.56 -17.23 -33.42
C SER A 4 17.27 -17.93 -32.96
N GLU A 5 17.34 -18.68 -31.88
CA GLU A 5 16.17 -19.19 -31.20
C GLU A 5 15.47 -18.03 -30.45
N ASN A 6 14.30 -17.74 -30.95
CA ASN A 6 13.37 -16.77 -30.36
C ASN A 6 12.67 -17.47 -29.20
N ILE A 7 13.01 -17.12 -27.94
CA ILE A 7 12.32 -17.61 -26.76
C ILE A 7 11.03 -16.81 -26.60
N ASP A 8 9.92 -17.48 -26.93
CA ASP A 8 8.57 -16.96 -26.79
C ASP A 8 8.18 -16.94 -25.30
N LEU A 9 8.15 -15.76 -24.70
CA LEU A 9 7.98 -15.56 -23.25
C LEU A 9 6.48 -15.45 -22.82
N PHE A 10 5.52 -15.80 -23.71
CA PHE A 10 4.07 -15.66 -23.46
C PHE A 10 3.26 -16.95 -23.64
N SER A 11 3.78 -18.09 -23.13
CA SER A 11 2.97 -19.30 -23.01
C SER A 11 2.77 -19.67 -21.54
N ILE A 12 1.98 -18.88 -20.81
CA ILE A 12 1.40 -19.33 -19.55
C ILE A 12 0.10 -20.05 -19.89
N THR A 13 0.15 -21.37 -19.93
CA THR A 13 -1.02 -22.24 -20.04
C THR A 13 -1.88 -22.10 -18.79
N GLU A 14 -3.17 -21.86 -18.99
CA GLU A 14 -4.27 -21.65 -18.02
C GLU A 14 -4.53 -22.77 -16.99
N SER A 15 -3.59 -23.73 -16.83
CA SER A 15 -3.83 -24.96 -16.08
C SER A 15 -3.22 -25.06 -14.68
N GLN A 16 -2.69 -23.96 -14.10
CA GLN A 16 -2.10 -23.97 -12.75
C GLN A 16 -2.56 -22.84 -11.81
N ILE A 17 -3.72 -22.26 -12.06
CA ILE A 17 -4.38 -21.45 -11.04
C ILE A 17 -5.19 -22.40 -10.15
N THR A 18 -4.51 -23.07 -9.23
CA THR A 18 -5.18 -23.71 -8.09
C THR A 18 -5.73 -22.60 -7.22
N LYS A 19 -7.07 -22.42 -7.26
CA LYS A 19 -7.80 -21.58 -6.30
C LYS A 19 -7.33 -21.95 -4.89
N PRO A 20 -7.03 -20.95 -4.01
CA PRO A 20 -6.75 -21.26 -2.62
C PRO A 20 -8.00 -21.94 -2.05
N VAL A 21 -7.85 -23.18 -1.59
CA VAL A 21 -8.88 -23.86 -0.81
C VAL A 21 -8.97 -23.10 0.50
N VAL A 22 -10.01 -22.30 0.62
CA VAL A 22 -10.37 -21.63 1.88
C VAL A 22 -10.87 -22.72 2.81
N ASP A 23 -9.99 -23.19 3.71
CA ASP A 23 -10.35 -24.11 4.78
C ASP A 23 -11.20 -23.33 5.80
N THR A 24 -12.51 -23.60 5.82
CA THR A 24 -13.53 -22.92 6.63
C THR A 24 -13.43 -23.24 8.14
N SER A 25 -12.37 -23.90 8.59
CA SER A 25 -12.09 -24.21 10.01
C SER A 25 -11.12 -23.18 10.62
N LEU A 26 -11.34 -21.89 10.43
CA LEU A 26 -10.56 -20.84 11.05
C LEU A 26 -11.10 -20.57 12.46
N GLU A 27 -10.49 -21.20 13.49
CA GLU A 27 -10.65 -20.74 14.86
C GLU A 27 -9.94 -19.39 15.02
N ILE A 28 -10.72 -18.32 15.16
CA ILE A 28 -10.23 -17.00 15.55
C ILE A 28 -9.76 -17.09 16.99
N ALA A 29 -8.45 -16.98 17.22
CA ALA A 29 -7.89 -17.04 18.58
C ALA A 29 -8.26 -15.79 19.38
N PRO A 30 -8.47 -15.89 20.72
CA PRO A 30 -8.82 -14.77 21.56
C PRO A 30 -7.69 -13.73 21.62
N THR A 31 -8.10 -12.49 21.66
CA THR A 31 -7.35 -11.22 21.60
C THR A 31 -6.24 -11.11 22.63
N LEU A 32 -5.09 -10.61 22.20
CA LEU A 32 -4.02 -10.14 23.09
C LEU A 32 -4.36 -8.74 23.63
N PRO A 33 -4.21 -8.46 24.93
CA PRO A 33 -4.46 -7.13 25.49
C PRO A 33 -3.45 -6.10 24.97
N GLY A 34 -3.95 -4.96 24.50
CA GLY A 34 -3.14 -3.81 24.06
C GLY A 34 -2.90 -3.69 22.54
N VAL A 35 -3.54 -4.51 21.72
CA VAL A 35 -3.42 -4.46 20.24
C VAL A 35 -4.78 -4.12 19.64
N ASP A 36 -4.79 -3.21 18.66
CA ASP A 36 -5.99 -2.86 17.92
C ASP A 36 -6.54 -4.09 17.19
N GLN A 37 -7.74 -4.54 17.58
CA GLN A 37 -8.31 -5.85 17.20
C GLN A 37 -8.57 -6.03 15.71
N GLY A 38 -8.52 -4.93 14.92
CA GLY A 38 -8.71 -4.94 13.48
C GLY A 38 -7.43 -5.19 12.67
N GLU A 39 -6.24 -5.04 13.28
CA GLU A 39 -4.97 -5.02 12.53
C GLU A 39 -4.24 -6.37 12.50
N ILE A 40 -4.47 -7.28 13.45
CA ILE A 40 -3.72 -8.54 13.56
C ILE A 40 -4.65 -9.75 13.50
N VAL A 41 -4.33 -10.67 12.60
CA VAL A 41 -5.00 -11.96 12.42
C VAL A 41 -4.03 -13.10 12.69
N VAL A 42 -4.34 -13.98 13.63
CA VAL A 42 -3.54 -15.18 13.93
C VAL A 42 -4.19 -16.41 13.33
N ILE A 43 -3.49 -17.09 12.42
CA ILE A 43 -3.96 -18.30 11.74
C ILE A 43 -3.20 -19.52 12.27
N ARG A 44 -3.93 -20.51 12.82
CA ARG A 44 -3.37 -21.80 13.24
C ARG A 44 -3.42 -22.83 12.12
N SER A 45 -2.25 -23.27 11.61
CA SER A 45 -2.14 -24.20 10.49
C SER A 45 -1.74 -25.60 10.92
N LYS A 46 -2.56 -26.61 10.61
CA LYS A 46 -2.26 -28.03 10.85
C LYS A 46 -1.11 -28.55 9.96
N ARG A 47 -0.86 -27.92 8.80
CA ARG A 47 0.22 -28.28 7.87
C ARG A 47 1.60 -27.82 8.36
N ARG A 48 1.67 -26.77 9.20
CA ARG A 48 2.92 -26.23 9.74
C ARG A 48 3.34 -27.00 10.98
N LYS A 49 4.60 -27.48 11.00
CA LYS A 49 5.17 -28.20 12.15
C LYS A 49 5.95 -27.28 13.09
N LYS A 50 6.78 -26.38 12.51
CA LYS A 50 7.67 -25.48 13.24
C LYS A 50 7.71 -24.04 12.69
N ASN A 51 7.40 -23.88 11.40
CA ASN A 51 7.57 -22.60 10.71
C ASN A 51 6.46 -21.62 11.09
N ILE A 52 6.89 -20.40 11.46
CA ILE A 52 6.04 -19.24 11.71
C ILE A 52 6.29 -18.26 10.58
N SER A 53 5.25 -17.59 10.09
CA SER A 53 5.40 -16.50 9.14
C SER A 53 4.43 -15.38 9.49
N ALA A 54 4.85 -14.15 9.20
CA ALA A 54 3.98 -12.99 9.28
C ALA A 54 4.09 -12.21 7.96
N TYR A 55 2.97 -11.64 7.50
CA TYR A 55 2.89 -10.81 6.30
C TYR A 55 1.68 -9.90 6.39
N ARG A 56 1.67 -8.82 5.59
CA ARG A 56 0.51 -7.93 5.51
C ARG A 56 -0.41 -8.36 4.37
N GLN A 57 -1.71 -8.36 4.64
CA GLN A 57 -2.76 -8.66 3.67
C GLN A 57 -4.02 -7.84 4.00
N GLY A 58 -4.54 -7.10 3.05
CA GLY A 58 -5.77 -6.31 3.22
C GLY A 58 -5.72 -5.33 4.39
N GLY A 59 -4.57 -4.68 4.64
CA GLY A 59 -4.38 -3.76 5.77
C GLY A 59 -4.11 -4.45 7.11
N GLN A 60 -4.22 -5.78 7.20
CA GLN A 60 -3.99 -6.56 8.41
C GLN A 60 -2.63 -7.25 8.41
N ILE A 61 -2.03 -7.45 9.59
CA ILE A 61 -0.86 -8.31 9.76
C ILE A 61 -1.35 -9.72 10.06
N VAL A 62 -1.11 -10.65 9.13
CA VAL A 62 -1.47 -12.06 9.28
C VAL A 62 -0.27 -12.83 9.82
N VAL A 63 -0.41 -13.43 11.01
CA VAL A 63 0.62 -14.27 11.62
C VAL A 63 0.17 -15.74 11.56
N SER A 64 0.88 -16.55 10.79
CA SER A 64 0.57 -17.99 10.66
C SER A 64 1.47 -18.81 11.56
N ILE A 65 0.89 -19.55 12.50
CA ILE A 65 1.58 -20.39 13.49
C ILE A 65 1.18 -21.87 13.38
N PRO A 66 2.00 -22.82 13.88
CA PRO A 66 1.60 -24.22 13.99
C PRO A 66 0.38 -24.42 14.89
N ALA A 67 -0.56 -25.28 14.48
CA ALA A 67 -1.77 -25.55 15.27
C ALA A 67 -1.47 -26.10 16.69
N ARG A 68 -0.33 -26.80 16.85
CA ARG A 68 0.11 -27.39 18.14
C ARG A 68 0.93 -26.45 19.01
N MET A 69 1.13 -25.18 18.59
CA MET A 69 1.85 -24.20 19.39
C MET A 69 1.13 -23.92 20.71
N SER A 70 1.88 -23.85 21.81
CA SER A 70 1.31 -23.53 23.11
C SER A 70 0.80 -22.09 23.16
N LYS A 71 -0.18 -21.82 24.03
CA LYS A 71 -0.68 -20.44 24.23
C LYS A 71 0.38 -19.53 24.86
N ALA A 72 1.36 -20.08 25.58
CA ALA A 72 2.47 -19.31 26.13
C ALA A 72 3.41 -18.86 25.02
N ASP A 73 3.80 -19.77 24.10
CA ASP A 73 4.65 -19.44 22.96
C ASP A 73 3.96 -18.46 22.00
N GLU A 74 2.66 -18.65 21.76
CA GLU A 74 1.87 -17.73 20.92
C GLU A 74 1.90 -16.29 21.47
N ARG A 75 1.69 -16.11 22.80
CA ARG A 75 1.73 -14.80 23.44
C ARG A 75 3.10 -14.12 23.37
N SER A 76 4.17 -14.88 23.30
CA SER A 76 5.53 -14.35 23.15
C SER A 76 5.87 -14.05 21.69
N ILE A 77 5.59 -14.97 20.77
CA ILE A 77 6.05 -14.93 19.40
C ILE A 77 5.22 -14.00 18.49
N VAL A 78 3.89 -13.95 18.71
CA VAL A 78 3.03 -13.11 17.85
C VAL A 78 3.40 -11.63 17.94
N PRO A 79 3.57 -11.02 19.13
CA PRO A 79 4.03 -9.62 19.22
C PRO A 79 5.40 -9.40 18.57
N GLU A 80 6.36 -10.31 18.74
CA GLU A 80 7.66 -10.21 18.10
C GLU A 80 7.57 -10.21 16.58
N MET A 81 6.76 -11.10 16.00
CA MET A 81 6.56 -11.16 14.55
C MET A 81 5.85 -9.92 14.00
N VAL A 82 4.89 -9.37 14.74
CA VAL A 82 4.19 -8.13 14.41
C VAL A 82 5.18 -6.97 14.40
N GLU A 83 6.03 -6.86 15.45
CA GLU A 83 7.01 -5.79 15.56
C GLU A 83 8.06 -5.87 14.43
N ARG A 84 8.48 -7.06 14.05
CA ARG A 84 9.39 -7.24 12.89
C ARG A 84 8.78 -6.75 11.59
N ILE A 85 7.47 -7.00 11.36
CA ILE A 85 6.77 -6.48 10.18
C ILE A 85 6.71 -4.96 10.25
N ARG A 86 6.30 -4.38 11.39
CA ARG A 86 6.19 -2.93 11.60
C ARG A 86 7.53 -2.22 11.42
N SER A 87 8.61 -2.76 11.98
CA SER A 87 9.97 -2.21 11.83
C SER A 87 10.41 -2.26 10.37
N ALA A 88 10.24 -3.39 9.68
CA ALA A 88 10.59 -3.50 8.26
C ALA A 88 9.75 -2.57 7.37
N GLU A 89 8.52 -2.28 7.76
CA GLU A 89 7.64 -1.33 7.09
C GLU A 89 8.08 0.12 7.36
N ALA A 90 8.43 0.44 8.60
CA ALA A 90 8.95 1.77 8.97
C ALA A 90 10.24 2.09 8.19
N ASP A 91 11.16 1.14 8.08
CA ASP A 91 12.41 1.29 7.33
C ASP A 91 12.19 1.53 5.83
N ARG A 92 11.07 1.05 5.27
CA ARG A 92 10.71 1.24 3.85
C ARG A 92 9.85 2.47 3.59
N THR A 93 9.24 3.03 4.63
CA THR A 93 8.37 4.20 4.49
C THR A 93 9.21 5.45 4.34
N PRO A 94 9.09 6.22 3.25
CA PRO A 94 9.80 7.48 3.09
C PRO A 94 9.48 8.44 4.23
N SER A 95 10.53 9.05 4.79
CA SER A 95 10.37 10.11 5.78
C SER A 95 9.77 11.37 5.16
N GLU A 96 9.25 12.29 5.99
CA GLU A 96 8.75 13.59 5.54
C GLU A 96 9.76 14.34 4.67
N SER A 97 11.03 14.40 5.09
CA SER A 97 12.09 15.08 4.34
C SER A 97 12.33 14.48 2.96
N VAL A 98 12.23 13.15 2.83
CA VAL A 98 12.32 12.44 1.54
C VAL A 98 11.12 12.75 0.67
N LEU A 99 9.91 12.76 1.23
CA LEU A 99 8.69 13.09 0.48
C LEU A 99 8.73 14.55 -0.01
N ILE A 100 9.15 15.51 0.81
CA ILE A 100 9.31 16.91 0.42
C ILE A 100 10.33 17.03 -0.73
N ALA A 101 11.50 16.41 -0.60
CA ALA A 101 12.53 16.46 -1.64
C ALA A 101 12.05 15.87 -2.96
N ARG A 102 11.33 14.72 -2.92
CA ARG A 102 10.74 14.10 -4.11
C ARG A 102 9.68 15.02 -4.74
N THR A 103 8.81 15.61 -3.93
CA THR A 103 7.78 16.52 -4.42
C THR A 103 8.37 17.77 -5.07
N VAL A 104 9.40 18.36 -4.48
CA VAL A 104 10.12 19.49 -5.07
C VAL A 104 10.73 19.10 -6.41
N ALA A 105 11.38 17.95 -6.51
CA ALA A 105 11.95 17.46 -7.77
C ALA A 105 10.88 17.23 -8.84
N LEU A 106 9.69 16.72 -8.49
CA LEU A 106 8.56 16.56 -9.40
C LEU A 106 8.05 17.90 -9.93
N ILE A 107 7.88 18.90 -9.04
CA ILE A 107 7.50 20.26 -9.45
C ILE A 107 8.53 20.84 -10.41
N GLU A 108 9.81 20.74 -10.11
CA GLU A 108 10.89 21.27 -10.96
C GLU A 108 10.93 20.59 -12.33
N ALA A 109 10.67 19.29 -12.37
CA ALA A 109 10.72 18.52 -13.62
C ALA A 109 9.49 18.72 -14.52
N TYR A 110 8.28 18.80 -13.93
CA TYR A 110 7.03 18.69 -14.69
C TYR A 110 6.10 19.89 -14.56
N ALA A 111 6.32 20.78 -13.58
CA ALA A 111 5.50 21.96 -13.35
C ALA A 111 6.33 23.17 -12.88
N PRO A 112 7.35 23.60 -13.65
CA PRO A 112 8.28 24.67 -13.23
C PRO A 112 7.58 26.02 -13.03
N GLU A 113 6.36 26.20 -13.55
CA GLU A 113 5.50 27.36 -13.32
C GLU A 113 4.92 27.44 -11.89
N ILE A 114 4.94 26.33 -11.11
CA ILE A 114 4.51 26.31 -9.72
C ILE A 114 5.71 26.70 -8.85
N SER A 115 5.62 27.90 -8.26
CA SER A 115 6.66 28.43 -7.35
C SER A 115 6.48 27.96 -5.91
N GLU A 116 5.27 27.55 -5.55
CA GLU A 116 4.91 27.07 -4.22
C GLU A 116 5.62 25.75 -3.91
N ARG A 117 6.02 25.58 -2.64
CA ARG A 117 6.64 24.37 -2.15
C ARG A 117 5.90 23.87 -0.92
N PRO A 118 5.75 22.57 -0.73
CA PRO A 118 5.12 22.05 0.47
C PRO A 118 5.95 22.41 1.71
N ALA A 119 5.26 22.81 2.78
CA ALA A 119 5.87 23.06 4.08
C ALA A 119 5.97 21.77 4.91
N SER A 120 5.02 20.86 4.73
CA SER A 120 5.02 19.53 5.36
C SER A 120 4.34 18.50 4.46
N ILE A 121 4.76 17.24 4.58
CA ILE A 121 4.11 16.10 3.92
C ILE A 121 4.02 14.94 4.91
N ASP A 122 2.80 14.59 5.29
CA ASP A 122 2.53 13.56 6.28
C ASP A 122 1.79 12.35 5.72
N TRP A 123 2.12 11.16 6.22
CA TRP A 123 1.30 9.98 6.05
C TRP A 123 0.07 10.05 6.96
N ARG A 124 -1.12 9.83 6.39
CA ARG A 124 -2.38 9.83 7.16
C ARG A 124 -3.24 8.62 6.82
N GLN A 125 -3.97 8.14 7.79
CA GLN A 125 -5.00 7.15 7.56
C GLN A 125 -6.16 7.81 6.81
N MET A 126 -6.29 7.48 5.52
CA MET A 126 -7.36 7.97 4.64
C MET A 126 -7.93 6.81 3.84
N ARG A 127 -9.28 6.74 3.77
CA ARG A 127 -9.96 5.67 3.05
C ARG A 127 -10.61 6.14 1.74
N GLU A 128 -11.16 7.35 1.72
CA GLU A 128 -11.94 7.89 0.59
C GLU A 128 -11.09 8.63 -0.44
N ARG A 129 -9.81 8.88 -0.14
CA ARG A 129 -8.91 9.62 -1.03
C ARG A 129 -7.47 9.14 -0.86
N TRP A 130 -6.66 9.42 -1.86
CA TRP A 130 -5.24 9.04 -1.87
C TRP A 130 -4.33 10.13 -1.31
N GLY A 131 -4.79 11.39 -1.36
CA GLY A 131 -4.07 12.54 -0.82
C GLY A 131 -5.01 13.68 -0.49
N SER A 132 -4.45 14.75 0.08
CA SER A 132 -5.09 16.05 0.26
C SER A 132 -4.05 17.14 0.42
N CYS A 133 -4.31 18.31 -0.15
CA CYS A 133 -3.50 19.51 0.00
C CYS A 133 -4.29 20.61 0.73
N THR A 134 -3.62 21.33 1.63
CA THR A 134 -4.15 22.55 2.27
C THR A 134 -3.26 23.71 1.83
N GLY A 135 -3.79 24.59 0.99
CA GLY A 135 -3.02 25.69 0.39
C GLY A 135 -2.55 26.76 1.41
N ILE A 136 -3.32 27.00 2.49
CA ILE A 136 -3.01 28.06 3.48
C ILE A 136 -1.69 27.77 4.21
N ASP A 137 -1.51 26.56 4.70
CA ASP A 137 -0.31 26.11 5.43
C ASP A 137 0.65 25.30 4.55
N ARG A 138 0.31 25.10 3.28
CA ARG A 138 1.07 24.31 2.30
C ARG A 138 1.37 22.91 2.79
N SER A 139 0.44 22.31 3.52
CA SER A 139 0.57 20.94 3.99
C SER A 139 -0.06 19.96 2.99
N ILE A 140 0.65 18.88 2.74
CA ILE A 140 0.18 17.76 1.94
C ILE A 140 0.03 16.54 2.86
N ARG A 141 -1.04 15.79 2.67
CA ARG A 141 -1.26 14.52 3.35
C ARG A 141 -1.44 13.45 2.31
N ILE A 142 -0.79 12.31 2.48
CA ILE A 142 -0.93 11.16 1.59
C ILE A 142 -1.40 9.95 2.39
N SER A 143 -2.22 9.12 1.75
CA SER A 143 -2.79 7.92 2.37
C SER A 143 -1.70 6.91 2.74
N ASP A 144 -1.77 6.39 3.96
CA ASP A 144 -0.90 5.32 4.44
C ASP A 144 -1.03 4.02 3.64
N ARG A 145 -2.12 3.84 2.88
CA ARG A 145 -2.30 2.76 1.91
C ARG A 145 -1.22 2.76 0.81
N LEU A 146 -0.64 3.93 0.53
CA LEU A 146 0.41 4.09 -0.48
C LEU A 146 1.82 3.82 0.03
N ARG A 147 2.02 3.53 1.31
CA ARG A 147 3.37 3.30 1.88
C ARG A 147 4.17 2.24 1.13
N PHE A 148 3.49 1.23 0.62
CA PHE A 148 4.10 0.10 -0.10
C PHE A 148 3.78 0.09 -1.60
N ALA A 149 3.09 1.12 -2.08
CA ALA A 149 2.86 1.29 -3.51
C ALA A 149 4.19 1.56 -4.24
N PRO A 150 4.29 1.19 -5.51
CA PRO A 150 5.46 1.54 -6.33
C PRO A 150 5.75 3.04 -6.32
N ALA A 151 7.04 3.41 -6.42
CA ALA A 151 7.45 4.81 -6.34
C ALA A 151 6.71 5.72 -7.32
N TYR A 152 6.48 5.26 -8.55
CA TYR A 152 5.76 6.05 -9.56
C TYR A 152 4.30 6.36 -9.16
N VAL A 153 3.65 5.51 -8.35
CA VAL A 153 2.30 5.75 -7.83
C VAL A 153 2.34 6.80 -6.72
N GLN A 154 3.30 6.67 -5.79
CA GLN A 154 3.51 7.67 -4.75
C GLN A 154 3.83 9.04 -5.35
N ASP A 155 4.71 9.08 -6.36
CA ASP A 155 5.11 10.29 -7.06
C ASP A 155 3.93 10.94 -7.79
N TYR A 156 3.08 10.15 -8.43
CA TYR A 156 1.86 10.64 -9.06
C TYR A 156 0.93 11.35 -8.07
N VAL A 157 0.67 10.72 -6.92
CA VAL A 157 -0.19 11.32 -5.89
C VAL A 157 0.48 12.56 -5.26
N LEU A 158 1.79 12.51 -4.96
CA LEU A 158 2.54 13.68 -4.48
C LEU A 158 2.48 14.83 -5.46
N PHE A 159 2.64 14.55 -6.75
CA PHE A 159 2.58 15.57 -7.81
C PHE A 159 1.17 16.14 -7.96
N HIS A 160 0.14 15.30 -7.92
CA HIS A 160 -1.26 15.73 -7.91
C HIS A 160 -1.54 16.72 -6.79
N GLU A 161 -1.15 16.38 -5.55
CA GLU A 161 -1.34 17.24 -4.39
C GLU A 161 -0.48 18.51 -4.45
N ALA A 162 0.71 18.43 -5.05
CA ALA A 162 1.57 19.59 -5.24
C ALA A 162 0.99 20.61 -6.22
N ILE A 163 0.27 20.17 -7.25
CA ILE A 163 -0.42 21.07 -8.18
C ILE A 163 -1.50 21.88 -7.43
N HIS A 164 -2.15 21.28 -6.43
CA HIS A 164 -3.12 21.96 -5.59
C HIS A 164 -2.56 23.08 -4.71
N LEU A 165 -1.24 23.19 -4.54
CA LEU A 165 -0.63 24.34 -3.89
C LEU A 165 -0.92 25.66 -4.63
N ARG A 166 -1.21 25.58 -5.93
CA ARG A 166 -1.52 26.74 -6.79
C ARG A 166 -2.89 26.65 -7.44
N PHE A 167 -3.32 25.49 -7.90
CA PHE A 167 -4.58 25.27 -8.60
C PHE A 167 -5.53 24.45 -7.72
N PHE A 168 -6.54 25.11 -7.16
CA PHE A 168 -7.43 24.48 -6.16
C PHE A 168 -8.48 23.53 -6.76
N ASP A 169 -8.77 23.69 -8.05
CA ASP A 169 -9.71 22.86 -8.79
C ASP A 169 -8.98 21.99 -9.85
N HIS A 170 -9.68 21.01 -10.39
CA HIS A 170 -9.17 20.13 -11.43
C HIS A 170 -9.46 20.68 -12.85
N GLY A 171 -9.41 22.01 -13.03
CA GLY A 171 -9.62 22.68 -14.30
C GLY A 171 -8.58 22.38 -15.37
N ALA A 172 -8.67 23.06 -16.50
CA ALA A 172 -7.83 22.78 -17.68
C ALA A 172 -6.32 22.91 -17.39
N ASP A 173 -5.91 23.90 -16.60
CA ASP A 173 -4.50 24.10 -16.24
C ASP A 173 -3.99 22.96 -15.35
N PHE A 174 -4.79 22.54 -14.36
CA PHE A 174 -4.48 21.39 -13.52
C PHE A 174 -4.26 20.14 -14.35
N GLN A 175 -5.22 19.81 -15.24
CA GLN A 175 -5.16 18.63 -16.10
C GLN A 175 -3.96 18.67 -17.06
N ARG A 176 -3.67 19.82 -17.64
CA ARG A 176 -2.51 20.03 -18.53
C ARG A 176 -1.20 19.75 -17.80
N ILE A 177 -1.07 20.24 -16.57
CA ILE A 177 0.14 20.04 -15.75
C ILE A 177 0.24 18.57 -15.31
N LEU A 178 -0.84 17.99 -14.80
CA LEU A 178 -0.84 16.60 -14.35
C LEU A 178 -0.48 15.64 -15.48
N ALA A 179 -0.93 15.91 -16.71
CA ALA A 179 -0.62 15.11 -17.89
C ALA A 179 0.88 15.14 -18.29
N ALA A 180 1.69 16.08 -17.75
CA ALA A 180 3.12 16.09 -17.96
C ALA A 180 3.86 14.97 -17.20
N TYR A 181 3.22 14.36 -16.19
CA TYR A 181 3.82 13.23 -15.46
C TYR A 181 3.78 11.95 -16.33
N PRO A 182 4.94 11.35 -16.67
CA PRO A 182 5.01 10.31 -17.70
C PRO A 182 4.33 8.99 -17.35
N ASP A 183 4.30 8.62 -16.07
CA ASP A 183 3.66 7.39 -15.59
C ASP A 183 2.22 7.62 -15.08
N GLY A 184 1.56 8.74 -15.45
CA GLY A 184 0.24 9.13 -14.93
C GLY A 184 -0.84 8.08 -15.16
N GLU A 185 -1.01 7.60 -16.41
CA GLU A 185 -2.01 6.57 -16.75
C GLU A 185 -1.75 5.26 -16.01
N LYS A 186 -0.49 4.85 -15.91
CA LYS A 186 -0.09 3.64 -15.21
C LYS A 186 -0.33 3.75 -13.70
N ALA A 187 -0.07 4.92 -13.11
CA ALA A 187 -0.34 5.19 -11.71
C ALA A 187 -1.84 5.17 -11.42
N GLN A 188 -2.65 5.80 -12.27
CA GLN A 188 -4.10 5.79 -12.15
C GLN A 188 -4.66 4.37 -12.24
N ALA A 189 -4.22 3.57 -13.21
CA ALA A 189 -4.65 2.17 -13.32
C ALA A 189 -4.30 1.32 -12.09
N TYR A 190 -3.16 1.60 -11.43
CA TYR A 190 -2.80 0.96 -10.17
C TYR A 190 -3.78 1.35 -9.04
N LEU A 191 -4.10 2.64 -8.90
CA LEU A 191 -5.00 3.16 -7.88
C LEU A 191 -6.42 2.61 -8.05
N ASP A 192 -6.94 2.59 -9.29
CA ASP A 192 -8.24 2.04 -9.62
C ASP A 192 -8.32 0.54 -9.30
N GLY A 193 -7.29 -0.22 -9.66
CA GLY A 193 -7.20 -1.65 -9.32
C GLY A 193 -7.13 -1.91 -7.82
N TYR A 194 -6.47 -1.03 -7.06
CA TYR A 194 -6.40 -1.13 -5.62
C TYR A 194 -7.78 -0.89 -4.97
N GLU A 195 -8.52 0.14 -5.43
CA GLU A 195 -9.88 0.45 -4.94
C GLU A 195 -10.87 -0.68 -5.24
N LEU A 196 -10.80 -1.26 -6.44
CA LEU A 196 -11.61 -2.43 -6.79
C LEU A 196 -11.33 -3.61 -5.86
N ALA A 197 -10.05 -3.91 -5.59
CA ALA A 197 -9.67 -5.00 -4.69
C ALA A 197 -10.13 -4.75 -3.24
N GLU A 198 -10.12 -3.51 -2.75
CA GLU A 198 -10.64 -3.17 -1.42
C GLU A 198 -12.17 -3.29 -1.35
N SER A 199 -12.89 -2.90 -2.42
CA SER A 199 -14.36 -3.00 -2.46
C SER A 199 -14.84 -4.45 -2.47
N ASP A 200 -14.13 -5.35 -3.15
CA ASP A 200 -14.44 -6.79 -3.18
C ASP A 200 -14.18 -7.49 -1.84
N LEU A 201 -13.30 -6.92 -1.00
CA LEU A 201 -12.98 -7.44 0.34
C LEU A 201 -13.88 -6.85 1.44
N ALA A 202 -14.67 -5.82 1.15
CA ALA A 202 -15.60 -5.25 2.10
C ALA A 202 -16.72 -6.27 2.44
N PRO A 203 -17.03 -6.51 3.73
CA PRO A 203 -18.15 -7.37 4.08
C PRO A 203 -19.46 -6.78 3.53
N PRO A 204 -20.40 -7.61 3.06
CA PRO A 204 -21.68 -7.12 2.57
C PRO A 204 -22.36 -6.30 3.66
N GLU A 205 -22.84 -5.10 3.29
CA GLU A 205 -23.62 -4.27 4.21
C GLU A 205 -24.84 -5.07 4.69
N VAL A 206 -24.85 -5.39 5.98
CA VAL A 206 -26.01 -6.00 6.66
C VAL A 206 -27.06 -4.89 6.80
N LYS A 207 -28.08 -4.96 5.93
CA LYS A 207 -29.29 -4.12 6.04
C LYS A 207 -30.17 -4.62 7.16
#